data_362a38ad2c1ef436ecd62702031da4de
#
_entry.id   362a38ad2c1ef436ecd62702031da4de
#
_cell.length_a   1.000
_cell.length_b   1.000
_cell.length_c   1.000
_cell.angle_alpha   90.00
_cell.angle_beta   90.00
_cell.angle_gamma   90.00
#
_symmetry.space_group_name_H-M   'P 1'
#
loop_
_entity.id
_entity.type
_entity.pdbx_description
1 polymer ?
#
loop_
_entity_poly.entity_id
_entity_poly.type
_entity_poly.pdbx_seq_one_letter_code
_entity_poly.pdbx_strand_id
1 'polypeptide(L)'
;MGNNSMFAAACATDGKTAGWLPESYGFLRIHKVNIYYAMAEYQVVWPNAELWRGYYNAGDDGLKWSGWQPIATATPPQEFDLPLAEGYTQNNGCKYSKDQFNVVRVTFNLSKSAGTIAGGEVVATLPAGFRPKRYWACVAIGNNIPSDAATRHPVVVQVATNGEISASMMVETDQAELRAIVCAMEFLAAD
;
A
#
# COMPACT_ATOMS: atom_id res chain seq x y z
N MET A 1 18.20 7.62 38.90
CA MET A 1 17.36 8.75 38.46
C MET A 1 16.06 8.14 37.96
N GLY A 2 14.92 8.40 38.62
CA GLY A 2 13.66 7.77 38.28
C GLY A 2 13.09 8.29 36.96
N ASN A 3 12.68 7.40 36.07
CA ASN A 3 11.88 7.74 34.89
C ASN A 3 10.51 8.24 35.34
N ASN A 4 10.30 9.55 35.34
CA ASN A 4 8.99 10.13 35.63
C ASN A 4 8.13 10.06 34.37
N SER A 5 7.25 9.07 34.27
CA SER A 5 6.16 9.04 33.30
C SER A 5 4.95 9.74 33.89
N MET A 6 4.40 10.71 33.20
CA MET A 6 3.18 11.41 33.61
C MET A 6 2.05 11.03 32.64
N PHE A 7 0.92 10.61 33.18
CA PHE A 7 -0.31 10.37 32.42
C PHE A 7 -1.25 11.55 32.61
N ALA A 8 -1.78 12.08 31.52
CA ALA A 8 -2.88 13.01 31.55
C ALA A 8 -3.97 12.55 30.59
N ALA A 9 -5.21 12.52 31.04
CA ALA A 9 -6.36 12.41 30.17
C ALA A 9 -6.62 13.79 29.57
N ALA A 10 -6.49 13.93 28.26
CA ALA A 10 -6.83 15.17 27.58
C ALA A 10 -8.19 15.00 26.92
N CYS A 11 -9.20 15.59 27.52
CA CYS A 11 -10.47 15.91 26.87
C CYS A 11 -10.37 17.38 26.44
N ALA A 12 -9.78 17.67 25.29
CA ALA A 12 -9.44 19.04 24.98
C ALA A 12 -9.80 19.39 23.55
N THR A 13 -11.06 19.74 23.32
CA THR A 13 -11.45 20.55 22.17
C THR A 13 -10.48 21.73 22.01
N ASP A 14 -10.07 22.33 23.11
CA ASP A 14 -9.15 23.45 23.16
C ASP A 14 -7.73 23.09 22.72
N GLY A 15 -7.21 21.90 23.02
CA GLY A 15 -5.88 21.46 22.63
C GLY A 15 -5.74 21.27 21.11
N LYS A 16 -6.74 20.72 20.42
CA LYS A 16 -6.80 20.63 18.97
C LYS A 16 -6.94 22.02 18.34
N THR A 17 -7.82 22.83 18.85
CA THR A 17 -8.06 24.21 18.37
C THR A 17 -6.82 25.06 18.53
N ALA A 18 -6.06 24.91 19.60
CA ALA A 18 -4.78 25.60 19.82
C ALA A 18 -3.62 24.99 19.02
N GLY A 19 -3.82 23.86 18.34
CA GLY A 19 -2.84 23.21 17.48
C GLY A 19 -1.73 22.43 18.21
N TRP A 20 -1.86 22.21 19.53
CA TRP A 20 -0.86 21.46 20.30
C TRP A 20 -1.19 19.97 20.52
N LEU A 21 -2.43 19.53 20.19
CA LEU A 21 -2.83 18.12 20.16
C LEU A 21 -3.31 17.73 18.75
N PRO A 22 -3.06 16.49 18.31
CA PRO A 22 -3.52 16.00 17.01
C PRO A 22 -5.05 15.92 16.90
N GLU A 23 -5.71 15.51 17.99
CA GLU A 23 -7.16 15.30 18.07
C GLU A 23 -7.74 15.75 19.43
N SER A 24 -9.07 15.91 19.50
CA SER A 24 -9.76 16.47 20.66
C SER A 24 -9.88 15.51 21.85
N TYR A 25 -9.95 14.20 21.58
CA TYR A 25 -10.17 13.19 22.62
C TYR A 25 -9.08 12.13 22.60
N GLY A 26 -8.33 12.03 23.68
CA GLY A 26 -7.25 11.06 23.77
C GLY A 26 -6.56 11.04 25.12
N PHE A 27 -5.58 10.15 25.21
CA PHE A 27 -4.68 10.03 26.34
C PHE A 27 -3.30 10.53 25.96
N LEU A 28 -2.79 11.50 26.73
CA LEU A 28 -1.43 12.00 26.60
C LEU A 28 -0.53 11.30 27.61
N ARG A 29 0.57 10.73 27.15
CA ARG A 29 1.63 10.18 27.97
C ARG A 29 2.95 10.88 27.66
N ILE A 30 3.64 11.37 28.69
CA ILE A 30 4.93 12.01 28.55
C ILE A 30 5.98 11.17 29.26
N HIS A 31 7.01 10.80 28.51
CA HIS A 31 8.21 10.12 29.02
C HIS A 31 9.36 11.12 29.03
N LYS A 32 9.73 11.57 30.22
CA LYS A 32 10.88 12.45 30.37
C LYS A 32 12.13 11.61 30.62
N VAL A 33 13.09 11.70 29.72
CA VAL A 33 14.40 11.05 29.87
C VAL A 33 15.33 11.86 30.76
N ASN A 34 15.42 13.17 30.49
CA ASN A 34 16.20 14.12 31.28
C ASN A 34 15.69 15.55 31.02
N ILE A 35 16.46 16.57 31.40
CA ILE A 35 16.09 17.97 31.14
C ILE A 35 16.13 18.38 29.67
N TYR A 36 16.78 17.57 28.82
CA TYR A 36 16.99 17.86 27.39
C TYR A 36 16.11 17.03 26.46
N TYR A 37 15.61 15.88 26.93
CA TYR A 37 14.91 14.93 26.08
C TYR A 37 13.61 14.47 26.74
N ALA A 38 12.54 14.55 25.98
CA ALA A 38 11.27 13.96 26.34
C ALA A 38 10.56 13.41 25.10
N MET A 39 9.77 12.36 25.29
CA MET A 39 8.88 11.81 24.27
C MET A 39 7.45 11.98 24.76
N ALA A 40 6.58 12.43 23.88
CA ALA A 40 5.14 12.47 24.12
C ALA A 40 4.44 11.46 23.20
N GLU A 41 3.53 10.71 23.77
CA GLU A 41 2.61 9.81 23.06
C GLU A 41 1.18 10.29 23.28
N TYR A 42 0.42 10.38 22.21
CA TYR A 42 -0.99 10.74 22.27
C TYR A 42 -1.82 9.66 21.59
N GLN A 43 -2.65 8.99 22.36
CA GLN A 43 -3.57 7.98 21.85
C GLN A 43 -4.95 8.61 21.70
N VAL A 44 -5.41 8.72 20.47
CA VAL A 44 -6.77 9.16 20.15
C VAL A 44 -7.75 8.07 20.58
N VAL A 45 -8.83 8.46 21.28
CA VAL A 45 -9.89 7.53 21.67
C VAL A 45 -11.02 7.53 20.66
N TRP A 46 -11.29 8.69 20.07
CA TRP A 46 -12.37 8.87 19.11
C TRP A 46 -12.04 10.02 18.14
N PRO A 47 -12.36 9.94 16.83
CA PRO A 47 -13.13 8.88 16.15
C PRO A 47 -12.29 7.65 15.74
N ASN A 48 -10.97 7.78 15.63
CA ASN A 48 -10.06 6.74 15.13
C ASN A 48 -9.04 6.45 16.23
N ALA A 49 -8.84 5.21 16.62
CA ALA A 49 -7.86 4.82 17.64
C ALA A 49 -6.40 5.00 17.16
N GLU A 50 -6.04 6.20 16.73
CA GLU A 50 -4.71 6.53 16.22
C GLU A 50 -3.73 6.80 17.37
N LEU A 51 -2.49 6.41 17.18
CA LEU A 51 -1.39 6.70 18.08
C LEU A 51 -0.42 7.69 17.42
N TRP A 52 -0.15 8.77 18.11
CA TRP A 52 0.76 9.83 17.69
C TRP A 52 1.95 9.92 18.63
N ARG A 53 3.13 10.25 18.10
CA ARG A 53 4.34 10.44 18.89
C ARG A 53 5.05 11.72 18.48
N GLY A 54 5.60 12.41 19.45
CA GLY A 54 6.42 13.58 19.24
C GLY A 54 7.61 13.60 20.22
N TYR A 55 8.66 14.32 19.88
CA TYR A 55 9.88 14.36 20.65
C TYR A 55 10.28 15.80 20.95
N TYR A 56 10.71 16.03 22.20
CA TYR A 56 11.49 17.20 22.57
C TYR A 56 12.96 16.85 22.54
N ASN A 57 13.75 17.64 21.83
CA ASN A 57 15.19 17.53 21.75
C ASN A 57 15.82 18.90 22.02
N ALA A 58 16.76 18.98 22.97
CA ALA A 58 17.59 20.15 23.15
C ALA A 58 18.79 20.05 22.21
N GLY A 59 18.69 20.69 21.05
CA GLY A 59 19.85 20.96 20.19
C GLY A 59 20.59 22.22 20.64
N ASP A 60 21.64 22.58 19.90
CA ASP A 60 22.47 23.77 20.15
C ASP A 60 21.64 25.08 20.13
N ASP A 61 20.50 25.08 19.45
CA ASP A 61 19.57 26.20 19.33
C ASP A 61 18.41 26.20 20.35
N GLY A 62 18.48 25.38 21.41
CA GLY A 62 17.44 25.21 22.42
C GLY A 62 16.48 24.03 22.21
N LEU A 63 15.43 23.96 23.03
CA LEU A 63 14.44 22.88 22.99
C LEU A 63 13.59 22.99 21.71
N LYS A 64 13.65 21.97 20.84
CA LYS A 64 12.83 21.86 19.66
C LYS A 64 11.82 20.74 19.79
N TRP A 65 10.59 21.03 19.43
CA TRP A 65 9.52 20.04 19.29
C TRP A 65 9.48 19.50 17.87
N SER A 66 9.48 18.17 17.72
CA SER A 66 9.44 17.53 16.38
C SER A 66 8.10 17.66 15.66
N GLY A 67 7.08 18.14 16.34
CA GLY A 67 5.70 17.97 15.91
C GLY A 67 5.18 16.55 16.17
N TRP A 68 3.87 16.37 16.05
CA TRP A 68 3.23 15.07 16.16
C TRP A 68 3.40 14.29 14.86
N GLN A 69 3.81 13.04 15.00
CA GLN A 69 3.95 12.09 13.90
C GLN A 69 3.01 10.91 14.16
N PRO A 70 2.12 10.54 13.23
CA PRO A 70 1.27 9.36 13.43
C PRO A 70 2.14 8.11 13.46
N ILE A 71 1.87 7.24 14.44
CA ILE A 71 2.42 5.88 14.43
C ILE A 71 1.50 5.05 13.55
N ALA A 72 2.09 4.34 12.60
CA ALA A 72 1.36 3.50 11.69
C ALA A 72 0.43 2.53 12.44
N THR A 73 -0.86 2.73 12.32
CA THR A 73 -1.86 1.76 12.74
C THR A 73 -2.08 0.79 11.57
N ALA A 74 -2.17 -0.50 11.88
CA ALA A 74 -2.43 -1.51 10.86
C ALA A 74 -3.91 -1.46 10.42
N THR A 75 -4.29 -0.44 9.66
CA THR A 75 -5.59 -0.43 8.99
C THR A 75 -5.45 -1.27 7.72
N PRO A 76 -6.28 -2.32 7.55
CA PRO A 76 -6.27 -3.07 6.30
C PRO A 76 -6.48 -2.13 5.11
N PRO A 77 -5.65 -2.20 4.06
CA PRO A 77 -5.80 -1.35 2.90
C PRO A 77 -7.14 -1.63 2.21
N GLN A 78 -7.78 -0.58 1.72
CA GLN A 78 -8.98 -0.71 0.91
C GLN A 78 -8.65 -1.41 -0.40
N GLU A 79 -9.46 -2.42 -0.76
CA GLU A 79 -9.35 -3.12 -2.03
C GLU A 79 -10.31 -2.54 -3.08
N PHE A 80 -9.84 -2.48 -4.31
CA PHE A 80 -10.58 -2.00 -5.47
C PHE A 80 -10.56 -3.04 -6.58
N ASP A 81 -11.57 -3.00 -7.46
CA ASP A 81 -11.59 -3.82 -8.66
C ASP A 81 -10.57 -3.33 -9.66
N LEU A 82 -9.72 -4.26 -10.17
CA LEU A 82 -8.71 -3.94 -11.19
C LEU A 82 -9.40 -3.64 -12.53
N PRO A 83 -9.19 -2.45 -13.13
CA PRO A 83 -9.74 -2.13 -14.44
C PRO A 83 -9.09 -2.98 -15.52
N LEU A 84 -9.83 -3.97 -16.03
CA LEU A 84 -9.40 -4.83 -17.11
C LEU A 84 -9.54 -4.14 -18.47
N ALA A 85 -8.67 -4.48 -19.40
CA ALA A 85 -8.79 -4.04 -20.80
C ALA A 85 -10.02 -4.70 -21.47
N GLU A 86 -10.47 -4.11 -22.57
CA GLU A 86 -11.58 -4.66 -23.34
C GLU A 86 -11.26 -6.08 -23.85
N GLY A 87 -12.23 -6.97 -23.79
CA GLY A 87 -12.07 -8.38 -24.16
C GLY A 87 -11.47 -9.27 -23.07
N TYR A 88 -11.22 -8.75 -21.87
CA TYR A 88 -10.78 -9.53 -20.72
C TYR A 88 -11.88 -9.71 -19.69
N THR A 89 -11.92 -10.88 -19.06
CA THR A 89 -12.84 -11.23 -17.98
C THR A 89 -12.07 -11.72 -16.76
N GLN A 90 -12.58 -11.40 -15.58
CA GLN A 90 -12.06 -11.99 -14.36
C GLN A 90 -12.61 -13.41 -14.15
N ASN A 91 -11.71 -14.32 -13.81
CA ASN A 91 -12.12 -15.69 -13.41
C ASN A 91 -12.34 -15.77 -11.90
N ASN A 92 -11.48 -15.08 -11.12
CA ASN A 92 -11.57 -15.01 -9.66
C ASN A 92 -10.76 -13.80 -9.17
N GLY A 93 -11.48 -12.78 -8.64
CA GLY A 93 -10.92 -11.68 -7.90
C GLY A 93 -9.73 -10.96 -8.55
N CYS A 94 -10.00 -10.00 -9.45
CA CYS A 94 -8.99 -9.08 -9.94
C CYS A 94 -9.04 -7.82 -9.08
N LYS A 95 -8.07 -7.66 -8.16
CA LYS A 95 -8.07 -6.59 -7.16
C LYS A 95 -6.74 -5.85 -7.11
N TYR A 96 -6.79 -4.61 -6.66
CA TYR A 96 -5.61 -3.86 -6.24
C TYR A 96 -5.90 -3.09 -4.96
N SER A 97 -4.86 -2.85 -4.19
CA SER A 97 -4.91 -2.05 -2.95
C SER A 97 -3.59 -1.32 -2.76
N LYS A 98 -3.59 -0.29 -1.92
CA LYS A 98 -2.38 0.42 -1.51
C LYS A 98 -2.40 0.61 0.00
N ASP A 99 -1.32 0.25 0.66
CA ASP A 99 -1.16 0.47 2.09
C ASP A 99 -0.62 1.88 2.42
N GLN A 100 -0.52 2.17 3.70
CA GLN A 100 -0.01 3.44 4.23
C GLN A 100 1.47 3.71 3.94
N PHE A 101 2.22 2.70 3.48
CA PHE A 101 3.63 2.81 3.10
C PHE A 101 3.81 2.95 1.59
N ASN A 102 2.73 3.20 0.85
CA ASN A 102 2.69 3.26 -0.61
C ASN A 102 3.03 1.93 -1.29
N VAL A 103 2.93 0.79 -0.59
CA VAL A 103 3.03 -0.52 -1.22
C VAL A 103 1.72 -0.85 -1.89
N VAL A 104 1.77 -0.99 -3.21
CA VAL A 104 0.63 -1.44 -4.03
C VAL A 104 0.71 -2.94 -4.18
N ARG A 105 -0.38 -3.60 -3.84
CA ARG A 105 -0.60 -5.02 -4.10
C ARG A 105 -1.61 -5.17 -5.23
N VAL A 106 -1.29 -6.00 -6.20
CA VAL A 106 -2.18 -6.33 -7.32
C VAL A 106 -2.30 -7.84 -7.40
N THR A 107 -3.53 -8.34 -7.43
CA THR A 107 -3.83 -9.77 -7.62
C THR A 107 -4.84 -9.90 -8.75
N PHE A 108 -4.61 -10.82 -9.66
CA PHE A 108 -5.58 -11.10 -10.69
C PHE A 108 -5.54 -12.54 -11.19
N ASN A 109 -6.70 -13.01 -11.57
CA ASN A 109 -6.92 -14.23 -12.34
C ASN A 109 -7.90 -13.85 -13.45
N LEU A 110 -7.38 -13.66 -14.64
CA LEU A 110 -8.13 -13.18 -15.80
C LEU A 110 -7.94 -14.09 -17.02
N SER A 111 -8.89 -14.03 -17.94
CA SER A 111 -8.78 -14.67 -19.24
C SER A 111 -9.26 -13.75 -20.35
N LYS A 112 -8.75 -13.98 -21.55
CA LYS A 112 -9.26 -13.34 -22.75
C LYS A 112 -10.54 -14.03 -23.21
N SER A 113 -11.57 -13.26 -23.47
CA SER A 113 -12.90 -13.77 -23.82
C SER A 113 -12.91 -14.50 -25.17
N ALA A 114 -12.06 -14.08 -26.09
CA ALA A 114 -11.90 -14.68 -27.42
C ALA A 114 -10.46 -14.61 -27.90
N GLY A 115 -9.97 -15.68 -28.52
CA GLY A 115 -8.60 -15.76 -29.01
C GLY A 115 -7.54 -15.94 -27.93
N THR A 116 -6.33 -15.50 -28.21
CA THR A 116 -5.15 -15.63 -27.36
C THR A 116 -4.59 -14.26 -26.99
N ILE A 117 -3.85 -14.19 -25.90
CA ILE A 117 -3.19 -12.98 -25.42
C ILE A 117 -1.88 -12.83 -26.22
N ALA A 118 -1.76 -11.75 -26.97
CA ALA A 118 -0.53 -11.47 -27.71
C ALA A 118 0.61 -11.03 -26.75
N GLY A 119 1.85 -11.28 -27.15
CA GLY A 119 3.02 -10.86 -26.39
C GLY A 119 3.05 -9.33 -26.21
N GLY A 120 3.10 -8.85 -24.96
CA GLY A 120 3.08 -7.43 -24.65
C GLY A 120 1.70 -6.77 -24.71
N GLU A 121 0.64 -7.52 -24.97
CA GLU A 121 -0.73 -6.98 -24.96
C GLU A 121 -1.12 -6.48 -23.55
N VAL A 122 -1.74 -5.31 -23.49
CA VAL A 122 -2.22 -4.73 -22.22
C VAL A 122 -3.47 -5.47 -21.77
N VAL A 123 -3.42 -6.03 -20.55
CA VAL A 123 -4.51 -6.82 -19.96
C VAL A 123 -5.31 -6.03 -18.93
N ALA A 124 -4.71 -5.02 -18.32
CA ALA A 124 -5.34 -4.15 -17.32
C ALA A 124 -4.57 -2.83 -17.20
N THR A 125 -5.16 -1.81 -16.55
CA THR A 125 -4.48 -0.54 -16.29
C THR A 125 -4.78 -0.03 -14.89
N LEU A 126 -3.73 0.24 -14.12
CA LEU A 126 -3.82 0.83 -12.79
C LEU A 126 -4.13 2.34 -12.88
N PRO A 127 -5.05 2.86 -12.06
CA PRO A 127 -5.33 4.29 -12.01
C PRO A 127 -4.15 5.07 -11.42
N ALA A 128 -4.18 6.40 -11.59
CA ALA A 128 -3.21 7.30 -10.96
C ALA A 128 -3.20 7.10 -9.43
N GLY A 129 -2.04 7.22 -8.81
CA GLY A 129 -1.85 6.98 -7.37
C GLY A 129 -1.57 5.52 -7.00
N PHE A 130 -1.75 4.57 -7.94
CA PHE A 130 -1.43 3.14 -7.74
C PHE A 130 -0.39 2.64 -8.75
N ARG A 131 0.19 3.53 -9.52
CA ARG A 131 1.17 3.19 -10.57
C ARG A 131 2.55 3.06 -9.97
N PRO A 132 3.41 2.15 -10.50
CA PRO A 132 4.75 1.98 -9.98
C PRO A 132 5.63 3.21 -10.30
N LYS A 133 6.52 3.54 -9.38
CA LYS A 133 7.53 4.60 -9.57
C LYS A 133 8.52 4.28 -10.70
N ARG A 134 8.74 2.99 -10.93
CA ARG A 134 9.63 2.45 -11.97
C ARG A 134 8.95 1.28 -12.64
N TYR A 135 9.38 0.98 -13.86
CA TYR A 135 9.01 -0.26 -14.51
C TYR A 135 9.19 -1.47 -13.58
N TRP A 136 8.18 -2.30 -13.49
CA TRP A 136 8.15 -3.49 -12.65
C TRP A 136 7.88 -4.73 -13.50
N ALA A 137 8.52 -5.85 -13.18
CA ALA A 137 8.25 -7.13 -13.82
C ALA A 137 8.33 -8.28 -12.82
N CYS A 138 7.48 -9.27 -12.98
CA CYS A 138 7.52 -10.50 -12.21
C CYS A 138 7.16 -11.70 -13.08
N VAL A 139 7.43 -12.90 -12.56
CA VAL A 139 6.99 -14.15 -13.19
C VAL A 139 5.63 -14.52 -12.61
N ALA A 140 4.71 -14.85 -13.50
CA ALA A 140 3.36 -15.30 -13.20
C ALA A 140 3.07 -16.65 -13.89
N ILE A 141 1.86 -17.14 -13.72
CA ILE A 141 1.41 -18.39 -14.35
C ILE A 141 0.43 -18.05 -15.48
N GLY A 142 0.75 -18.48 -16.69
CA GLY A 142 -0.13 -18.47 -17.85
C GLY A 142 -0.77 -19.83 -18.08
N ASN A 143 -1.98 -19.85 -18.60
CA ASN A 143 -2.68 -21.05 -19.01
C ASN A 143 -3.14 -20.92 -20.46
N ASN A 144 -3.06 -22.02 -21.22
CA ASN A 144 -3.60 -22.08 -22.58
C ASN A 144 -5.11 -22.30 -22.52
N ILE A 145 -5.58 -23.12 -21.58
CA ILE A 145 -6.99 -23.36 -21.29
C ILE A 145 -7.22 -22.95 -19.83
N PRO A 146 -8.15 -22.02 -19.53
CA PRO A 146 -8.31 -21.45 -18.18
C PRO A 146 -8.54 -22.48 -17.06
N SER A 147 -9.11 -23.64 -17.38
CA SER A 147 -9.43 -24.70 -16.41
C SER A 147 -8.44 -25.86 -16.36
N ASP A 148 -7.45 -25.92 -17.26
CA ASP A 148 -6.52 -27.03 -17.34
C ASP A 148 -5.16 -26.70 -16.71
N ALA A 149 -4.88 -27.31 -15.57
CA ALA A 149 -3.61 -27.15 -14.87
C ALA A 149 -2.40 -27.76 -15.61
N ALA A 150 -2.63 -28.67 -16.54
CA ALA A 150 -1.55 -29.33 -17.30
C ALA A 150 -0.93 -28.38 -18.35
N THR A 151 -1.61 -27.29 -18.68
CA THR A 151 -1.16 -26.30 -19.67
C THR A 151 -0.58 -25.02 -19.04
N ARG A 152 -0.06 -25.12 -17.83
CA ARG A 152 0.55 -23.97 -17.12
C ARG A 152 1.95 -23.71 -17.60
N HIS A 153 2.21 -22.45 -17.92
CA HIS A 153 3.50 -21.95 -18.38
C HIS A 153 3.96 -20.72 -17.61
N PRO A 154 5.26 -20.48 -17.46
CA PRO A 154 5.76 -19.24 -16.90
C PRO A 154 5.49 -18.07 -17.85
N VAL A 155 4.99 -16.97 -17.30
CA VAL A 155 4.65 -15.74 -18.01
C VAL A 155 5.36 -14.59 -17.32
N VAL A 156 5.93 -13.67 -18.09
CA VAL A 156 6.41 -12.39 -17.56
C VAL A 156 5.25 -11.40 -17.58
N VAL A 157 4.88 -10.91 -16.41
CA VAL A 157 3.94 -9.80 -16.24
C VAL A 157 4.75 -8.53 -15.97
N GLN A 158 4.39 -7.47 -16.66
CA GLN A 158 5.08 -6.18 -16.60
C GLN A 158 4.09 -5.10 -16.24
N VAL A 159 4.55 -4.14 -15.44
CA VAL A 159 3.77 -2.93 -15.10
C VAL A 159 4.59 -1.71 -15.46
N ALA A 160 4.09 -0.95 -16.40
CA ALA A 160 4.70 0.29 -16.84
C ALA A 160 4.36 1.46 -15.88
N THR A 161 5.15 2.53 -15.91
CA THR A 161 4.95 3.72 -15.07
C THR A 161 3.65 4.48 -15.38
N ASN A 162 3.05 4.27 -16.54
CA ASN A 162 1.72 4.77 -16.88
C ASN A 162 0.58 3.90 -16.33
N GLY A 163 0.91 2.77 -15.65
CA GLY A 163 -0.03 1.85 -15.02
C GLY A 163 -0.48 0.69 -15.91
N GLU A 164 -0.05 0.62 -17.17
CA GLU A 164 -0.39 -0.51 -18.04
C GLU A 164 0.25 -1.79 -17.53
N ILE A 165 -0.57 -2.84 -17.44
CA ILE A 165 -0.16 -4.19 -17.09
C ILE A 165 -0.22 -5.02 -18.38
N SER A 166 0.91 -5.57 -18.77
CA SER A 166 1.03 -6.43 -19.96
C SER A 166 1.67 -7.76 -19.61
N ALA A 167 1.49 -8.75 -20.47
CA ALA A 167 2.04 -10.08 -20.27
C ALA A 167 2.61 -10.69 -21.54
N SER A 168 3.65 -11.50 -21.35
CA SER A 168 4.28 -12.26 -22.43
C SER A 168 4.72 -13.62 -21.92
N MET A 169 4.61 -14.66 -22.72
CA MET A 169 5.22 -15.94 -22.41
C MET A 169 6.74 -15.82 -22.38
N MET A 170 7.39 -16.59 -21.53
CA MET A 170 8.85 -16.66 -21.49
C MET A 170 9.44 -17.40 -22.70
N VAL A 171 8.64 -18.24 -23.34
CA VAL A 171 9.01 -19.00 -24.55
C VAL A 171 8.09 -18.55 -25.68
N GLU A 172 8.61 -17.98 -26.73
CA GLU A 172 7.84 -17.41 -27.84
C GLU A 172 6.91 -18.43 -28.52
N THR A 173 7.30 -19.70 -28.59
CA THR A 173 6.50 -20.77 -29.19
C THR A 173 5.19 -21.01 -28.44
N ASP A 174 5.14 -20.69 -27.15
CA ASP A 174 3.97 -20.90 -26.29
C ASP A 174 3.03 -19.67 -26.29
N GLN A 175 3.52 -18.51 -26.76
CA GLN A 175 2.75 -17.26 -26.75
C GLN A 175 1.44 -17.37 -27.55
N ALA A 176 1.45 -18.09 -28.63
CA ALA A 176 0.27 -18.27 -29.50
C ALA A 176 -0.91 -18.96 -28.80
N GLU A 177 -0.69 -19.59 -27.65
CA GLU A 177 -1.70 -20.34 -26.93
C GLU A 177 -2.15 -19.70 -25.62
N LEU A 178 -1.49 -18.63 -25.17
CA LEU A 178 -1.78 -17.97 -23.90
C LEU A 178 -3.20 -17.40 -23.90
N ARG A 179 -4.04 -17.83 -22.96
CA ARG A 179 -5.46 -17.41 -22.84
C ARG A 179 -5.82 -16.86 -21.47
N ALA A 180 -5.12 -17.27 -20.42
CA ALA A 180 -5.40 -16.85 -19.07
C ALA A 180 -4.10 -16.59 -18.29
N ILE A 181 -4.16 -15.71 -17.30
CA ILE A 181 -3.02 -15.35 -16.47
C ILE A 181 -3.48 -15.27 -15.01
N VAL A 182 -2.66 -15.85 -14.12
CA VAL A 182 -2.79 -15.71 -12.68
C VAL A 182 -1.54 -15.04 -12.16
N CYS A 183 -1.69 -13.91 -11.48
CA CYS A 183 -0.59 -13.13 -10.96
C CYS A 183 -0.91 -12.53 -9.59
N ALA A 184 0.11 -12.46 -8.74
CA ALA A 184 0.13 -11.63 -7.54
C ALA A 184 1.47 -10.89 -7.51
N MET A 185 1.43 -9.56 -7.30
CA MET A 185 2.62 -8.73 -7.28
C MET A 185 2.49 -7.59 -6.28
N GLU A 186 3.64 -7.07 -5.85
CA GLU A 186 3.75 -5.91 -4.98
C GLU A 186 4.86 -4.97 -5.47
N PHE A 187 4.62 -3.67 -5.38
CA PHE A 187 5.62 -2.65 -5.71
C PHE A 187 5.30 -1.33 -4.98
N LEU A 188 6.29 -0.41 -4.95
CA LEU A 188 6.08 0.94 -4.44
C LEU A 188 5.40 1.81 -5.51
N ALA A 189 4.32 2.48 -5.13
CA ALA A 189 3.67 3.46 -5.98
C ALA A 189 4.58 4.68 -6.23
N ALA A 190 4.37 5.33 -7.38
CA ALA A 190 4.77 6.71 -7.54
C ALA A 190 3.89 7.59 -6.63
N ASP A 191 4.49 8.56 -5.97
CA ASP A 191 3.80 9.53 -5.10
C ASP A 191 2.82 10.39 -5.90
#